data_2c41ada03416cc1b69002d64de10e32a
#
_entry.id   2c41ada03416cc1b69002d64de10e32a
#
_cell.length_a   1.000
_cell.length_b   1.000
_cell.length_c   1.000
_cell.angle_alpha   90.00
_cell.angle_beta   90.00
_cell.angle_gamma   90.00
#
_symmetry.space_group_name_H-M   'P 1'
#
loop_
_entity.id
_entity.type
_entity.pdbx_description
1 polymer ?
#
loop_
_entity_poly.entity_id
_entity_poly.type
_entity_poly.pdbx_seq_one_letter_code
_entity_poly.pdbx_strand_id
1 'polypeptide(L)'
;GIERDLITSTCATDHAAAAKLAADHLCEAIGNSGEVAIVAHQYNTESSAERVEAFKKEIEEKYTDVKVVQVNYGDGEESIADMLKNTLETYPALKGIFCTNEDMADQTLDALADMENTEQIQIVGFDSGEKQQKAIQEGREYGTVTQNPYGLGYAAIVAAVRAIQGLPVDQKIDTGYQWLDKDTIDLETNQKYLYN
;
A
#
# COMPACT_ATOMS: atom_id res chain seq x y z
N GLY A 1 -10.39 -19.30 4.36
CA GLY A 1 -10.97 -18.23 5.16
C GLY A 1 -11.81 -18.80 6.30
N ILE A 2 -11.98 -18.04 7.37
CA ILE A 2 -12.91 -18.36 8.45
C ILE A 2 -14.33 -18.20 7.90
N GLU A 3 -15.23 -19.15 8.21
CA GLU A 3 -16.66 -19.04 7.83
C GLU A 3 -17.22 -17.72 8.39
N ARG A 4 -17.70 -16.85 7.49
CA ARG A 4 -18.21 -15.51 7.85
C ARG A 4 -19.30 -15.52 8.92
N ASP A 5 -20.08 -16.58 8.97
CA ASP A 5 -21.16 -16.75 9.96
C ASP A 5 -20.68 -16.93 11.40
N LEU A 6 -19.38 -17.20 11.59
CA LEU A 6 -18.74 -17.33 12.91
C LEU A 6 -18.12 -16.00 13.39
N ILE A 7 -18.09 -14.98 12.55
CA ILE A 7 -17.47 -13.68 12.84
C ILE A 7 -18.54 -12.69 13.27
N THR A 8 -18.45 -12.17 14.48
CA THR A 8 -19.38 -11.16 15.01
C THR A 8 -19.12 -9.79 14.41
N SER A 9 -17.83 -9.43 14.22
CA SER A 9 -17.42 -8.15 13.67
C SER A 9 -16.01 -8.27 13.08
N THR A 10 -15.73 -7.53 12.02
CA THR A 10 -14.39 -7.36 11.45
C THR A 10 -14.01 -5.89 11.54
N CYS A 11 -12.88 -5.60 12.18
CA CYS A 11 -12.28 -4.26 12.23
C CYS A 11 -11.07 -4.27 11.29
N ALA A 12 -11.10 -3.48 10.23
CA ALA A 12 -10.06 -3.46 9.22
C ALA A 12 -10.02 -2.12 8.48
N THR A 13 -8.91 -1.83 7.81
CA THR A 13 -8.80 -0.76 6.83
C THR A 13 -9.69 -1.06 5.62
N ASP A 14 -10.31 -0.07 5.02
CA ASP A 14 -10.87 -0.18 3.67
C ASP A 14 -9.72 -0.25 2.66
N HIS A 15 -9.25 -1.48 2.38
CA HIS A 15 -8.11 -1.71 1.49
C HIS A 15 -8.35 -1.22 0.07
N ALA A 16 -9.60 -1.30 -0.40
CA ALA A 16 -9.93 -0.84 -1.74
C ALA A 16 -9.86 0.69 -1.84
N ALA A 17 -10.42 1.42 -0.89
CA ALA A 17 -10.37 2.88 -0.86
C ALA A 17 -8.92 3.38 -0.64
N ALA A 18 -8.16 2.73 0.23
CA ALA A 18 -6.76 3.04 0.48
C ALA A 18 -5.87 2.84 -0.77
N ALA A 19 -6.08 1.75 -1.52
CA ALA A 19 -5.34 1.50 -2.75
C ALA A 19 -5.68 2.46 -3.89
N LYS A 20 -6.92 2.92 -3.98
CA LYS A 20 -7.32 3.99 -4.90
C LYS A 20 -6.59 5.30 -4.59
N LEU A 21 -6.49 5.66 -3.30
CA LEU A 21 -5.73 6.83 -2.89
C LEU A 21 -4.25 6.70 -3.28
N ALA A 22 -3.66 5.51 -3.13
CA ALA A 22 -2.30 5.25 -3.59
C ALA A 22 -2.16 5.42 -5.11
N ALA A 23 -3.15 4.97 -5.90
CA ALA A 23 -3.16 5.14 -7.35
C ALA A 23 -3.23 6.62 -7.76
N ASP A 24 -4.11 7.39 -7.11
CA ASP A 24 -4.24 8.84 -7.37
C ASP A 24 -2.89 9.55 -7.13
N HIS A 25 -2.22 9.30 -6.00
CA HIS A 25 -0.93 9.91 -5.70
C HIS A 25 0.21 9.43 -6.60
N LEU A 26 0.25 8.14 -6.96
CA LEU A 26 1.27 7.66 -7.90
C LEU A 26 1.08 8.29 -9.28
N CYS A 27 -0.15 8.38 -9.76
CA CYS A 27 -0.44 9.04 -11.04
C CYS A 27 -0.06 10.52 -11.02
N GLU A 28 -0.34 11.24 -9.93
CA GLU A 28 0.11 12.63 -9.73
C GLU A 28 1.64 12.73 -9.80
N ALA A 29 2.36 11.87 -9.08
CA ALA A 29 3.82 11.85 -9.02
C ALA A 29 4.48 11.65 -10.39
N ILE A 30 3.88 10.83 -11.28
CA ILE A 30 4.40 10.56 -12.63
C ILE A 30 3.84 11.48 -13.70
N GLY A 31 3.05 12.50 -13.34
CA GLY A 31 2.45 13.47 -14.28
C GLY A 31 1.28 12.89 -15.08
N ASN A 32 0.50 11.98 -14.49
CA ASN A 32 -0.70 11.35 -15.05
C ASN A 32 -0.50 10.62 -16.39
N SER A 33 0.72 10.19 -16.70
CA SER A 33 1.01 9.44 -17.93
C SER A 33 2.24 8.58 -17.81
N GLY A 34 2.18 7.35 -18.34
CA GLY A 34 3.31 6.42 -18.40
C GLY A 34 2.98 5.03 -17.93
N GLU A 35 4.03 4.24 -17.69
CA GLU A 35 3.93 2.86 -17.25
C GLU A 35 4.21 2.75 -15.75
N VAL A 36 3.42 1.93 -15.06
CA VAL A 36 3.60 1.65 -13.64
C VAL A 36 3.57 0.14 -13.38
N ALA A 37 4.26 -0.30 -12.35
CA ALA A 37 4.24 -1.68 -11.89
C ALA A 37 3.68 -1.77 -10.46
N ILE A 38 3.25 -2.95 -10.06
CA ILE A 38 2.83 -3.27 -8.71
C ILE A 38 3.78 -4.32 -8.14
N VAL A 39 4.24 -4.12 -6.91
CA VAL A 39 4.95 -5.12 -6.11
C VAL A 39 4.04 -5.52 -4.96
N ALA A 40 3.45 -6.71 -5.06
CA ALA A 40 2.44 -7.22 -4.15
C ALA A 40 2.99 -8.33 -3.25
N HIS A 41 2.56 -8.37 -1.99
CA HIS A 41 3.14 -9.28 -1.00
C HIS A 41 2.76 -10.74 -1.20
N GLN A 42 1.49 -11.04 -1.50
CA GLN A 42 1.03 -12.43 -1.70
C GLN A 42 -0.15 -12.47 -2.67
N TYR A 43 -0.17 -13.46 -3.55
CA TYR A 43 -1.25 -13.61 -4.53
C TYR A 43 -2.61 -13.94 -3.89
N ASN A 44 -2.62 -14.77 -2.84
CA ASN A 44 -3.85 -15.37 -2.28
C ASN A 44 -4.35 -14.72 -0.99
N THR A 45 -3.79 -13.60 -0.52
CA THR A 45 -4.34 -12.89 0.65
C THR A 45 -5.39 -11.87 0.23
N GLU A 46 -6.46 -11.75 1.03
CA GLU A 46 -7.58 -10.83 0.77
C GLU A 46 -7.07 -9.39 0.64
N SER A 47 -6.20 -8.94 1.56
CA SER A 47 -5.64 -7.59 1.54
C SER A 47 -4.80 -7.30 0.28
N SER A 48 -3.97 -8.25 -0.17
CA SER A 48 -3.18 -8.08 -1.38
C SER A 48 -4.08 -8.00 -2.61
N ALA A 49 -5.03 -8.93 -2.75
CA ALA A 49 -5.95 -8.96 -3.87
C ALA A 49 -6.79 -7.68 -3.96
N GLU A 50 -7.37 -7.23 -2.84
CA GLU A 50 -8.16 -5.99 -2.80
C GLU A 50 -7.32 -4.77 -3.17
N ARG A 51 -6.08 -4.65 -2.67
CA ARG A 51 -5.19 -3.53 -3.00
C ARG A 51 -4.79 -3.53 -4.46
N VAL A 52 -4.39 -4.68 -5.02
CA VAL A 52 -3.99 -4.81 -6.43
C VAL A 52 -5.16 -4.49 -7.37
N GLU A 53 -6.33 -5.11 -7.14
CA GLU A 53 -7.50 -4.92 -8.01
C GLU A 53 -8.04 -3.49 -7.94
N ALA A 54 -8.13 -2.90 -6.74
CA ALA A 54 -8.62 -1.54 -6.59
C ALA A 54 -7.68 -0.50 -7.20
N PHE A 55 -6.35 -0.68 -7.06
CA PHE A 55 -5.35 0.17 -7.69
C PHE A 55 -5.46 0.11 -9.23
N LYS A 56 -5.50 -1.09 -9.81
CA LYS A 56 -5.66 -1.27 -11.27
C LYS A 56 -6.94 -0.63 -11.78
N LYS A 57 -8.05 -0.88 -11.09
CA LYS A 57 -9.35 -0.34 -11.47
C LYS A 57 -9.37 1.18 -11.44
N GLU A 58 -8.78 1.80 -10.42
CA GLU A 58 -8.70 3.25 -10.31
C GLU A 58 -7.92 3.86 -11.49
N ILE A 59 -6.80 3.24 -11.88
CA ILE A 59 -6.03 3.66 -13.05
C ILE A 59 -6.85 3.50 -14.34
N GLU A 60 -7.49 2.36 -14.55
CA GLU A 60 -8.30 2.09 -15.74
C GLU A 60 -9.48 3.08 -15.89
N GLU A 61 -10.11 3.47 -14.78
CA GLU A 61 -11.28 4.35 -14.78
C GLU A 61 -10.94 5.83 -14.88
N LYS A 62 -9.79 6.29 -14.32
CA LYS A 62 -9.47 7.72 -14.22
C LYS A 62 -8.28 8.18 -15.06
N TYR A 63 -7.29 7.30 -15.31
CA TYR A 63 -5.99 7.69 -15.84
C TYR A 63 -5.69 6.97 -17.15
N THR A 64 -6.39 7.34 -18.22
CA THR A 64 -6.33 6.66 -19.54
C THR A 64 -4.94 6.62 -20.17
N ASP A 65 -4.04 7.52 -19.78
CA ASP A 65 -2.65 7.60 -20.26
C ASP A 65 -1.65 6.91 -19.34
N VAL A 66 -2.12 6.27 -18.25
CA VAL A 66 -1.31 5.45 -17.34
C VAL A 66 -1.64 3.97 -17.55
N LYS A 67 -0.63 3.11 -17.54
CA LYS A 67 -0.82 1.66 -17.73
C LYS A 67 -0.11 0.88 -16.63
N VAL A 68 -0.84 -0.03 -15.98
CA VAL A 68 -0.23 -1.06 -15.13
C VAL A 68 0.32 -2.15 -16.06
N VAL A 69 1.65 -2.21 -16.19
CA VAL A 69 2.32 -3.13 -17.14
C VAL A 69 2.76 -4.43 -16.51
N GLN A 70 2.96 -4.46 -15.19
CA GLN A 70 3.43 -5.64 -14.46
C GLN A 70 2.87 -5.69 -13.04
N VAL A 71 2.63 -6.90 -12.55
CA VAL A 71 2.37 -7.19 -11.13
C VAL A 71 3.34 -8.29 -10.70
N ASN A 72 4.22 -7.98 -9.77
CA ASN A 72 5.17 -8.92 -9.17
C ASN A 72 4.66 -9.32 -7.79
N TYR A 73 4.65 -10.62 -7.47
CA TYR A 73 4.22 -11.13 -6.17
C TYR A 73 5.41 -11.70 -5.40
N GLY A 74 5.62 -11.22 -4.17
CA GLY A 74 6.74 -11.58 -3.31
C GLY A 74 6.59 -12.92 -2.56
N ASP A 75 5.62 -13.76 -2.93
CA ASP A 75 5.39 -15.09 -2.33
C ASP A 75 6.01 -16.24 -3.14
N GLY A 76 6.79 -15.91 -4.19
CA GLY A 76 7.54 -16.85 -5.00
C GLY A 76 8.97 -17.10 -4.52
N GLU A 77 9.72 -17.89 -5.30
CA GLU A 77 11.14 -18.16 -5.04
C GLU A 77 12.07 -17.05 -5.58
N GLU A 78 11.60 -16.25 -6.53
CA GLU A 78 12.36 -15.15 -7.15
C GLU A 78 12.39 -13.94 -6.20
N SER A 79 13.56 -13.31 -6.06
CA SER A 79 13.70 -12.12 -5.23
C SER A 79 13.02 -10.90 -5.86
N ILE A 80 12.58 -9.95 -5.04
CA ILE A 80 12.02 -8.68 -5.55
C ILE A 80 13.04 -7.95 -6.41
N ALA A 81 14.33 -8.02 -6.07
CA ALA A 81 15.39 -7.41 -6.86
C ALA A 81 15.50 -8.00 -8.28
N ASP A 82 15.42 -9.34 -8.43
CA ASP A 82 15.45 -9.99 -9.74
C ASP A 82 14.17 -9.68 -10.53
N MET A 83 13.01 -9.72 -9.89
CA MET A 83 11.73 -9.36 -10.52
C MET A 83 11.74 -7.92 -11.04
N LEU A 84 12.25 -6.97 -10.24
CA LEU A 84 12.35 -5.56 -10.64
C LEU A 84 13.35 -5.36 -11.76
N LYS A 85 14.49 -6.04 -11.73
CA LYS A 85 15.46 -6.02 -12.83
C LYS A 85 14.80 -6.49 -14.13
N ASN A 86 14.12 -7.63 -14.13
CA ASN A 86 13.40 -8.16 -15.28
C ASN A 86 12.29 -7.19 -15.75
N THR A 87 11.60 -6.55 -14.81
CA THR A 87 10.55 -5.56 -15.10
C THR A 87 11.15 -4.34 -15.80
N LEU A 88 12.27 -3.79 -15.32
CA LEU A 88 12.94 -2.63 -15.91
C LEU A 88 13.58 -2.93 -17.26
N GLU A 89 14.11 -4.14 -17.46
CA GLU A 89 14.59 -4.58 -18.76
C GLU A 89 13.47 -4.71 -19.80
N THR A 90 12.28 -5.14 -19.37
CA THR A 90 11.10 -5.32 -20.23
C THR A 90 10.38 -3.98 -20.50
N TYR A 91 10.31 -3.12 -19.49
CA TYR A 91 9.61 -1.83 -19.50
C TYR A 91 10.57 -0.69 -19.13
N PRO A 92 11.50 -0.31 -20.03
CA PRO A 92 12.52 0.70 -19.73
C PRO A 92 11.94 2.12 -19.55
N ALA A 93 10.66 2.32 -19.89
CA ALA A 93 9.92 3.56 -19.69
C ALA A 93 9.10 3.58 -18.38
N LEU A 94 9.31 2.61 -17.47
CA LEU A 94 8.61 2.54 -16.19
C LEU A 94 8.86 3.82 -15.38
N LYS A 95 7.77 4.43 -14.91
CA LYS A 95 7.82 5.69 -14.15
C LYS A 95 7.44 5.53 -12.69
N GLY A 96 6.70 4.48 -12.33
CA GLY A 96 6.22 4.34 -10.97
C GLY A 96 6.03 2.90 -10.53
N ILE A 97 6.13 2.70 -9.22
CA ILE A 97 5.90 1.42 -8.57
C ILE A 97 4.98 1.63 -7.37
N PHE A 98 3.92 0.83 -7.28
CA PHE A 98 3.09 0.72 -6.09
C PHE A 98 3.46 -0.54 -5.31
N CYS A 99 3.81 -0.39 -4.03
CA CYS A 99 4.12 -1.48 -3.11
C CYS A 99 2.93 -1.73 -2.17
N THR A 100 2.43 -2.96 -2.11
CA THR A 100 1.17 -3.23 -1.42
C THR A 100 1.29 -3.41 0.11
N ASN A 101 2.48 -3.42 0.68
CA ASN A 101 2.75 -3.40 2.12
C ASN A 101 4.18 -2.94 2.40
N GLU A 102 4.53 -2.78 3.68
CA GLU A 102 5.84 -2.35 4.16
C GLU A 102 7.00 -3.21 3.62
N ASP A 103 6.89 -4.55 3.73
CA ASP A 103 7.95 -5.46 3.30
C ASP A 103 8.26 -5.32 1.80
N MET A 104 7.24 -5.16 0.95
CA MET A 104 7.42 -4.92 -0.48
C MET A 104 8.02 -3.55 -0.77
N ALA A 105 7.64 -2.52 -0.01
CA ALA A 105 8.22 -1.19 -0.13
C ALA A 105 9.71 -1.22 0.24
N ASP A 106 10.05 -1.85 1.36
CA ASP A 106 11.41 -1.96 1.85
C ASP A 106 12.34 -2.70 0.88
N GLN A 107 11.88 -3.83 0.35
CA GLN A 107 12.66 -4.60 -0.64
C GLN A 107 12.78 -3.85 -1.98
N THR A 108 11.74 -3.13 -2.40
CA THR A 108 11.78 -2.28 -3.60
C THR A 108 12.78 -1.15 -3.45
N LEU A 109 12.78 -0.45 -2.30
CA LEU A 109 13.73 0.62 -2.00
C LEU A 109 15.18 0.13 -2.03
N ASP A 110 15.46 -1.06 -1.44
CA ASP A 110 16.79 -1.66 -1.48
C ASP A 110 17.20 -2.03 -2.90
N ALA A 111 16.32 -2.72 -3.62
CA ALA A 111 16.61 -3.17 -4.97
C ALA A 111 16.92 -2.01 -5.92
N LEU A 112 16.12 -0.92 -5.87
CA LEU A 112 16.35 0.24 -6.72
C LEU A 112 17.60 1.05 -6.31
N ALA A 113 17.98 1.04 -5.02
CA ALA A 113 19.20 1.70 -4.56
C ALA A 113 20.48 1.02 -5.12
N ASP A 114 20.41 -0.27 -5.42
CA ASP A 114 21.51 -1.06 -6.00
C ASP A 114 21.52 -1.05 -7.54
N MET A 115 20.53 -0.42 -8.18
CA MET A 115 20.39 -0.34 -9.64
C MET A 115 20.75 1.05 -10.16
N GLU A 116 21.28 1.12 -11.37
CA GLU A 116 21.59 2.39 -12.05
C GLU A 116 20.35 2.96 -12.77
N ASN A 117 20.25 4.28 -12.85
CA ASN A 117 19.22 5.00 -13.60
C ASN A 117 17.76 4.72 -13.11
N THR A 118 17.58 4.63 -11.79
CA THR A 118 16.28 4.39 -11.16
C THR A 118 15.73 5.60 -10.41
N GLU A 119 16.47 6.69 -10.32
CA GLU A 119 16.14 7.89 -9.52
C GLU A 119 14.84 8.60 -9.98
N GLN A 120 14.46 8.38 -11.25
CA GLN A 120 13.21 8.95 -11.80
C GLN A 120 11.97 8.11 -11.48
N ILE A 121 12.13 6.88 -10.95
CA ILE A 121 11.01 5.99 -10.64
C ILE A 121 10.37 6.44 -9.33
N GLN A 122 9.10 6.79 -9.40
CA GLN A 122 8.32 7.18 -8.21
C GLN A 122 7.81 5.95 -7.49
N ILE A 123 8.02 5.88 -6.18
CA ILE A 123 7.53 4.77 -5.34
C ILE A 123 6.41 5.30 -4.46
N VAL A 124 5.29 4.60 -4.46
CA VAL A 124 4.21 4.77 -3.49
C VAL A 124 4.05 3.48 -2.70
N GLY A 125 4.15 3.59 -1.39
CA GLY A 125 4.08 2.47 -0.47
C GLY A 125 2.71 2.25 0.18
N PHE A 126 2.70 1.26 1.04
CA PHE A 126 1.61 0.98 1.97
C PHE A 126 2.22 0.61 3.32
N ASP A 127 1.60 1.04 4.44
CA ASP A 127 2.14 1.02 5.79
C ASP A 127 3.17 2.16 6.04
N SER A 128 3.87 2.18 7.18
CA SER A 128 4.73 3.30 7.55
C SER A 128 5.84 2.93 8.53
N GLY A 129 6.56 1.84 8.25
CA GLY A 129 7.72 1.44 9.04
C GLY A 129 8.87 2.44 8.96
N GLU A 130 9.84 2.33 9.89
CA GLU A 130 10.96 3.28 10.02
C GLU A 130 11.72 3.52 8.71
N LYS A 131 11.92 2.47 7.90
CA LYS A 131 12.65 2.59 6.63
C LYS A 131 11.88 3.41 5.60
N GLN A 132 10.56 3.18 5.47
CA GLN A 132 9.71 4.00 4.61
C GLN A 132 9.66 5.45 5.10
N GLN A 133 9.50 5.70 6.41
CA GLN A 133 9.52 7.05 6.98
C GLN A 133 10.79 7.79 6.57
N LYS A 134 11.94 7.15 6.71
CA LYS A 134 13.24 7.72 6.29
C LYS A 134 13.30 7.94 4.78
N ALA A 135 12.83 6.98 3.99
CA ALA A 135 12.83 7.08 2.54
C ALA A 135 11.97 8.25 2.04
N ILE A 136 10.80 8.48 2.67
CA ILE A 136 9.93 9.63 2.37
C ILE A 136 10.63 10.94 2.72
N GLN A 137 11.23 11.05 3.91
CA GLN A 137 11.97 12.23 4.34
C GLN A 137 13.14 12.56 3.41
N GLU A 138 13.84 11.53 2.91
CA GLU A 138 14.94 11.64 1.95
C GLU A 138 14.49 11.84 0.49
N GLY A 139 13.20 11.66 0.20
CA GLY A 139 12.63 11.80 -1.15
C GLY A 139 12.89 10.60 -2.06
N ARG A 140 13.22 9.43 -1.50
CA ARG A 140 13.37 8.16 -2.23
C ARG A 140 12.05 7.40 -2.40
N GLU A 141 11.08 7.67 -1.55
CA GLU A 141 9.69 7.26 -1.65
C GLU A 141 8.82 8.51 -1.72
N TYR A 142 7.92 8.58 -2.68
CA TYR A 142 7.04 9.76 -2.87
C TYR A 142 6.08 9.93 -1.71
N GLY A 143 5.57 8.82 -1.19
CA GLY A 143 4.71 8.76 -0.02
C GLY A 143 4.07 7.39 0.14
N THR A 144 3.29 7.25 1.18
CA THR A 144 2.67 5.98 1.55
C THR A 144 1.24 6.15 2.05
N VAL A 145 0.41 5.13 1.87
CA VAL A 145 -0.89 5.01 2.55
C VAL A 145 -0.72 4.14 3.79
N THR A 146 -0.78 4.74 4.96
CA THR A 146 -0.66 4.01 6.22
C THR A 146 -2.02 3.66 6.81
N GLN A 147 -2.10 2.52 7.47
CA GLN A 147 -3.28 2.08 8.21
C GLN A 147 -3.36 2.78 9.56
N ASN A 148 -4.43 2.52 10.32
CA ASN A 148 -4.61 3.06 11.66
C ASN A 148 -4.53 1.94 12.70
N PRO A 149 -3.32 1.51 13.13
CA PRO A 149 -3.17 0.40 14.07
C PRO A 149 -3.79 0.69 15.43
N TYR A 150 -3.72 1.93 15.90
CA TYR A 150 -4.39 2.35 17.13
C TYR A 150 -5.91 2.24 17.03
N GLY A 151 -6.49 2.76 15.93
CA GLY A 151 -7.92 2.70 15.67
C GLY A 151 -8.41 1.25 15.52
N LEU A 152 -7.62 0.39 14.88
CA LEU A 152 -7.90 -1.03 14.73
C LEU A 152 -7.98 -1.74 16.09
N GLY A 153 -6.97 -1.57 16.92
CA GLY A 153 -6.96 -2.15 18.28
C GLY A 153 -8.12 -1.64 19.15
N TYR A 154 -8.37 -0.33 19.13
CA TYR A 154 -9.47 0.28 19.86
C TYR A 154 -10.84 -0.25 19.41
N ALA A 155 -11.11 -0.25 18.10
CA ALA A 155 -12.36 -0.71 17.54
C ALA A 155 -12.61 -2.20 17.86
N ALA A 156 -11.57 -3.04 17.75
CA ALA A 156 -11.67 -4.46 18.06
C ALA A 156 -12.05 -4.72 19.52
N ILE A 157 -11.42 -4.00 20.47
CA ILE A 157 -11.75 -4.13 21.90
C ILE A 157 -13.18 -3.63 22.19
N VAL A 158 -13.58 -2.49 21.63
CA VAL A 158 -14.93 -1.95 21.80
C VAL A 158 -15.97 -2.91 21.24
N ALA A 159 -15.76 -3.45 20.03
CA ALA A 159 -16.64 -4.43 19.41
C ALA A 159 -16.77 -5.69 20.27
N ALA A 160 -15.66 -6.22 20.79
CA ALA A 160 -15.66 -7.40 21.66
C ALA A 160 -16.44 -7.17 22.97
N VAL A 161 -16.22 -6.04 23.63
CA VAL A 161 -16.94 -5.69 24.89
C VAL A 161 -18.44 -5.55 24.64
N ARG A 162 -18.83 -4.86 23.57
CA ARG A 162 -20.25 -4.73 23.19
C ARG A 162 -20.90 -6.08 22.91
N ALA A 163 -20.21 -6.95 22.17
CA ALA A 163 -20.69 -8.30 21.87
C ALA A 163 -20.91 -9.13 23.15
N ILE A 164 -19.96 -9.10 24.10
CA ILE A 164 -20.08 -9.79 25.40
C ILE A 164 -21.27 -9.26 26.21
N GLN A 165 -21.57 -7.97 26.11
CA GLN A 165 -22.71 -7.34 26.79
C GLN A 165 -24.05 -7.56 26.07
N GLY A 166 -24.08 -8.27 24.94
CA GLY A 166 -25.28 -8.46 24.13
C GLY A 166 -25.76 -7.19 23.42
N LEU A 167 -24.88 -6.18 23.28
CA LEU A 167 -25.17 -4.95 22.57
C LEU A 167 -24.95 -5.11 21.04
N PRO A 168 -25.65 -4.35 20.21
CA PRO A 168 -25.41 -4.37 18.76
C PRO A 168 -23.98 -4.01 18.41
N VAL A 169 -23.39 -4.76 17.46
CA VAL A 169 -22.06 -4.50 16.89
C VAL A 169 -22.20 -4.52 15.36
N ASP A 170 -21.57 -3.56 14.70
CA ASP A 170 -21.50 -3.54 13.24
C ASP A 170 -20.65 -4.70 12.73
N GLN A 171 -21.11 -5.34 11.67
CA GLN A 171 -20.43 -6.51 11.12
C GLN A 171 -19.09 -6.16 10.47
N LYS A 172 -18.95 -4.94 9.95
CA LYS A 172 -17.68 -4.40 9.39
C LYS A 172 -17.46 -2.99 9.94
N ILE A 173 -16.32 -2.78 10.55
CA ILE A 173 -15.89 -1.49 11.10
C ILE A 173 -14.63 -1.06 10.34
N ASP A 174 -14.72 0.02 9.57
CA ASP A 174 -13.57 0.65 8.97
C ASP A 174 -12.78 1.41 10.04
N THR A 175 -11.49 1.15 10.10
CA THR A 175 -10.58 1.76 11.08
C THR A 175 -9.83 2.97 10.55
N GLY A 176 -10.03 3.29 9.28
CA GLY A 176 -9.43 4.41 8.59
C GLY A 176 -8.01 4.14 8.09
N TYR A 177 -7.52 5.07 7.30
CA TYR A 177 -6.17 5.13 6.73
C TYR A 177 -5.76 6.58 6.52
N GLN A 178 -4.48 6.85 6.26
CA GLN A 178 -3.94 8.19 6.06
C GLN A 178 -2.89 8.18 4.95
N TRP A 179 -2.88 9.20 4.09
CA TRP A 179 -1.75 9.48 3.21
C TRP A 179 -0.66 10.22 3.98
N LEU A 180 0.59 9.76 3.80
CA LEU A 180 1.77 10.40 4.35
C LEU A 180 2.79 10.63 3.24
N ASP A 181 3.31 11.84 3.18
CA ASP A 181 4.35 12.28 2.28
C ASP A 181 5.38 13.15 3.03
N LYS A 182 6.33 13.71 2.31
CA LYS A 182 7.40 14.52 2.89
C LYS A 182 6.88 15.75 3.66
N ASP A 183 5.75 16.31 3.25
CA ASP A 183 5.18 17.51 3.88
C ASP A 183 4.36 17.18 5.13
N THR A 184 3.89 15.95 5.25
CA THR A 184 2.89 15.55 6.25
C THR A 184 3.41 14.53 7.27
N ILE A 185 4.47 13.80 6.97
CA ILE A 185 4.95 12.68 7.81
C ILE A 185 5.39 13.12 9.21
N ASP A 186 5.98 14.29 9.33
CA ASP A 186 6.48 14.84 10.61
C ASP A 186 5.43 15.60 11.41
N LEU A 187 4.20 15.73 10.91
CA LEU A 187 3.12 16.41 11.64
C LEU A 187 2.73 15.63 12.90
N GLU A 188 2.56 16.33 14.02
CA GLU A 188 2.17 15.74 15.31
C GLU A 188 0.86 14.92 15.20
N THR A 189 -0.08 15.38 14.38
CA THR A 189 -1.35 14.68 14.13
C THR A 189 -1.19 13.32 13.46
N ASN A 190 -0.07 13.08 12.76
CA ASN A 190 0.20 11.88 11.99
C ASN A 190 1.06 10.86 12.74
N GLN A 191 1.67 11.24 13.88
CA GLN A 191 2.52 10.35 14.68
C GLN A 191 1.82 9.03 15.09
N LYS A 192 0.51 9.07 15.32
CA LYS A 192 -0.30 7.89 15.67
C LYS A 192 -0.46 6.86 14.55
N TYR A 193 -0.09 7.22 13.32
CA TYR A 193 -0.14 6.35 12.16
C TYR A 193 1.24 5.74 11.84
N LEU A 194 2.31 6.18 12.49
CA LEU A 194 3.66 5.69 12.26
C LEU A 194 3.90 4.41 13.05
N TYR A 195 4.62 3.47 12.43
CA TYR A 195 5.03 2.22 13.06
C TYR A 195 6.47 2.37 13.55
N ASN A 196 6.74 1.97 14.79
CA ASN A 196 8.06 1.98 15.42
C ASN A 196 8.50 0.56 15.75
#